data_5de5c0fa7a1bf4ac1d1040b5972d6289
#
_entry.id   5de5c0fa7a1bf4ac1d1040b5972d6289
#
_cell.length_a   1.000
_cell.length_b   1.000
_cell.length_c   1.000
_cell.angle_alpha   90.00
_cell.angle_beta   90.00
_cell.angle_gamma   90.00
#
_symmetry.space_group_name_H-M   'P 1'
#
loop_
_entity.id
_entity.type
_entity.pdbx_description
1 polymer ?
#
loop_
_entity_poly.entity_id
_entity_poly.type
_entity_poly.pdbx_seq_one_letter_code
_entity_poly.pdbx_strand_id
1 'polypeptide(L)'
;LDVLTLVGESPSIDEGLEGLLGVGDDHLRRELEELWARSTAPSSMRPWMHDLLRGDLQARRQLVTHVRAYYGSALGPYWDGVRSHLEVDKAIRGRVMADGGVHGLLATLHPNIRWRPPVLEFVRPAAPGSRPDVDHDVHLDGRSLILVPSVFCSHPMLCYSTADDTLPELLIYPALREFDDALGLWGNGSAGRLALQALLGRTRALALEATIDPCTTGELARRIGVSAATASHHASVLRQARLINTRRNGSAVLHSITAQGAMLLDAPRQSGPPNALRSA
;
A
#
# COMPACT_ATOMS: atom_id res chain seq x y z
N LEU A 1 11.62 -9.76 -9.40
CA LEU A 1 11.17 -10.99 -8.71
C LEU A 1 9.69 -10.93 -8.68
N ASP A 2 9.06 -11.72 -9.46
CA ASP A 2 7.64 -11.88 -9.34
C ASP A 2 7.37 -12.86 -8.20
N VAL A 3 7.44 -12.33 -6.98
CA VAL A 3 7.12 -13.11 -5.77
C VAL A 3 5.68 -13.61 -5.82
N LEU A 4 4.80 -12.94 -6.59
CA LEU A 4 3.39 -13.32 -6.71
C LEU A 4 3.21 -14.65 -7.46
N THR A 5 4.03 -14.94 -8.49
CA THR A 5 4.01 -16.24 -9.15
C THR A 5 4.53 -17.36 -8.26
N LEU A 6 5.41 -17.06 -7.32
CA LEU A 6 5.94 -18.04 -6.37
C LEU A 6 5.04 -18.27 -5.15
N VAL A 7 4.30 -17.27 -4.72
CA VAL A 7 3.52 -17.29 -3.45
C VAL A 7 2.01 -17.32 -3.66
N GLY A 8 1.52 -17.13 -4.88
CA GLY A 8 0.10 -17.11 -5.18
C GLY A 8 -0.65 -15.96 -4.48
N GLU A 9 -1.97 -16.06 -4.42
CA GLU A 9 -2.84 -15.11 -3.74
C GLU A 9 -2.84 -15.38 -2.22
N SER A 10 -1.82 -14.86 -1.51
CA SER A 10 -1.73 -15.02 -0.07
C SER A 10 -2.26 -13.79 0.64
N PRO A 11 -3.20 -13.93 1.59
CA PRO A 11 -3.81 -12.80 2.31
C PRO A 11 -2.85 -12.14 3.31
N SER A 12 -1.74 -12.78 3.64
CA SER A 12 -0.72 -12.25 4.55
C SER A 12 0.70 -12.58 4.10
N ILE A 13 1.66 -11.77 4.55
CA ILE A 13 3.09 -12.01 4.29
C ILE A 13 3.54 -13.38 4.84
N ASP A 14 3.03 -13.77 6.00
CA ASP A 14 3.42 -15.03 6.63
C ASP A 14 2.95 -16.24 5.83
N GLU A 15 1.72 -16.25 5.37
CA GLU A 15 1.20 -17.32 4.50
C GLU A 15 1.94 -17.37 3.16
N GLY A 16 2.25 -16.20 2.58
CA GLY A 16 3.05 -16.14 1.37
C GLY A 16 4.46 -16.70 1.56
N LEU A 17 5.10 -16.39 2.66
CA LEU A 17 6.43 -16.91 2.99
C LEU A 17 6.43 -18.40 3.32
N GLU A 18 5.36 -18.92 3.91
CA GLU A 18 5.16 -20.36 4.10
C GLU A 18 4.95 -21.05 2.74
N GLY A 19 4.16 -20.44 1.85
CA GLY A 19 3.98 -20.91 0.48
C GLY A 19 5.31 -21.07 -0.26
N LEU A 20 6.22 -20.10 -0.09
CA LEU A 20 7.56 -20.15 -0.71
C LEU A 20 8.40 -21.37 -0.26
N LEU A 21 8.21 -21.85 0.97
CA LEU A 21 8.88 -23.05 1.45
C LEU A 21 8.33 -24.33 0.79
N GLY A 22 7.06 -24.30 0.36
CA GLY A 22 6.38 -25.43 -0.30
C GLY A 22 6.47 -25.44 -1.82
N VAL A 23 7.04 -24.39 -2.45
CA VAL A 23 7.18 -24.34 -3.92
C VAL A 23 8.08 -25.47 -4.42
N GLY A 24 7.67 -26.15 -5.50
CA GLY A 24 8.45 -27.21 -6.13
C GLY A 24 9.79 -26.70 -6.65
N ASP A 25 10.83 -27.53 -6.48
CA ASP A 25 12.21 -27.15 -6.82
C ASP A 25 12.38 -26.70 -8.27
N ASP A 26 11.72 -27.38 -9.21
CA ASP A 26 11.81 -27.06 -10.63
C ASP A 26 11.13 -25.74 -10.99
N HIS A 27 10.05 -25.40 -10.32
CA HIS A 27 9.37 -24.12 -10.52
C HIS A 27 10.23 -22.97 -9.98
N LEU A 28 10.67 -23.09 -8.74
CA LEU A 28 11.55 -22.11 -8.11
C LEU A 28 12.84 -21.88 -8.91
N ARG A 29 13.44 -22.96 -9.43
CA ARG A 29 14.67 -22.87 -10.24
C ARG A 29 14.45 -22.05 -11.49
N ARG A 30 13.41 -22.32 -12.27
CA ARG A 30 13.12 -21.59 -13.52
C ARG A 30 12.95 -20.09 -13.28
N GLU A 31 12.16 -19.72 -12.28
CA GLU A 31 11.92 -18.32 -11.92
C GLU A 31 13.22 -17.61 -11.46
N LEU A 32 14.03 -18.30 -10.65
CA LEU A 32 15.29 -17.74 -10.16
C LEU A 32 16.38 -17.65 -11.25
N GLU A 33 16.43 -18.60 -12.19
CA GLU A 33 17.39 -18.57 -13.32
C GLU A 33 17.12 -17.36 -14.23
N GLU A 34 15.87 -17.08 -14.53
CA GLU A 34 15.48 -15.91 -15.32
C GLU A 34 15.83 -14.60 -14.62
N LEU A 35 15.56 -14.51 -13.34
CA LEU A 35 15.96 -13.40 -12.51
C LEU A 35 17.46 -13.18 -12.44
N TRP A 36 18.19 -14.28 -12.20
CA TRP A 36 19.63 -14.24 -12.09
C TRP A 36 20.29 -13.78 -13.38
N ALA A 37 19.78 -14.21 -14.52
CA ALA A 37 20.27 -13.79 -15.84
C ALA A 37 20.17 -12.27 -16.05
N ARG A 38 19.20 -11.62 -15.40
CA ARG A 38 18.96 -10.17 -15.46
C ARG A 38 19.58 -9.39 -14.30
N SER A 39 20.13 -10.09 -13.29
CA SER A 39 20.59 -9.48 -12.05
C SER A 39 22.01 -8.92 -12.17
N THR A 40 22.21 -7.75 -11.56
CA THR A 40 23.53 -7.14 -11.32
C THR A 40 24.04 -7.45 -9.91
N ALA A 41 23.57 -8.53 -9.29
CA ALA A 41 23.90 -8.87 -7.91
C ALA A 41 25.41 -9.08 -7.70
N PRO A 42 25.93 -8.68 -6.52
CA PRO A 42 27.35 -8.85 -6.17
C PRO A 42 27.80 -10.31 -6.26
N SER A 43 29.04 -10.53 -6.62
CA SER A 43 29.64 -11.88 -6.70
C SER A 43 29.60 -12.65 -5.38
N SER A 44 29.55 -11.95 -4.25
CA SER A 44 29.41 -12.55 -2.91
C SER A 44 28.07 -13.26 -2.67
N MET A 45 27.03 -12.92 -3.42
CA MET A 45 25.72 -13.58 -3.31
C MET A 45 25.63 -14.87 -4.16
N ARG A 46 26.59 -15.14 -5.04
CA ARG A 46 26.56 -16.30 -5.95
C ARG A 46 26.47 -17.65 -5.23
N PRO A 47 27.23 -17.94 -4.17
CA PRO A 47 27.14 -19.23 -3.49
C PRO A 47 25.74 -19.49 -2.93
N TRP A 48 25.17 -18.54 -2.21
CA TRP A 48 23.83 -18.64 -1.64
C TRP A 48 22.74 -18.78 -2.71
N MET A 49 22.86 -18.06 -3.84
CA MET A 49 21.93 -18.21 -4.95
C MET A 49 22.02 -19.61 -5.60
N HIS A 50 23.22 -20.16 -5.71
CA HIS A 50 23.38 -21.55 -6.17
C HIS A 50 22.71 -22.56 -5.24
N ASP A 51 22.77 -22.34 -3.93
CA ASP A 51 22.08 -23.21 -2.96
C ASP A 51 20.56 -23.11 -3.11
N LEU A 52 20.02 -21.90 -3.33
CA LEU A 52 18.61 -21.70 -3.65
C LEU A 52 18.20 -22.42 -4.95
N LEU A 53 19.00 -22.28 -6.02
CA LEU A 53 18.75 -22.93 -7.31
C LEU A 53 18.79 -24.46 -7.23
N ARG A 54 19.54 -25.02 -6.26
CA ARG A 54 19.57 -26.46 -5.98
C ARG A 54 18.43 -26.96 -5.08
N GLY A 55 17.55 -26.04 -4.66
CA GLY A 55 16.45 -26.39 -3.78
C GLY A 55 16.85 -26.58 -2.32
N ASP A 56 18.00 -26.02 -1.88
CA ASP A 56 18.44 -26.13 -0.50
C ASP A 56 17.44 -25.49 0.46
N LEU A 57 16.86 -26.32 1.35
CA LEU A 57 15.87 -25.87 2.31
C LEU A 57 16.40 -24.86 3.34
N GLN A 58 17.70 -24.91 3.65
CA GLN A 58 18.30 -23.97 4.56
C GLN A 58 18.43 -22.59 3.91
N ALA A 59 18.84 -22.54 2.63
CA ALA A 59 18.88 -21.30 1.84
C ALA A 59 17.47 -20.69 1.70
N ARG A 60 16.42 -21.50 1.49
CA ARG A 60 15.02 -21.03 1.47
C ARG A 60 14.56 -20.47 2.81
N ARG A 61 14.88 -21.14 3.91
CA ARG A 61 14.56 -20.66 5.27
C ARG A 61 15.28 -19.35 5.59
N GLN A 62 16.52 -19.20 5.14
CA GLN A 62 17.26 -17.95 5.26
C GLN A 62 16.59 -16.82 4.47
N LEU A 63 16.16 -17.10 3.22
CA LEU A 63 15.41 -16.14 2.41
C LEU A 63 14.15 -15.67 3.15
N VAL A 64 13.32 -16.61 3.60
CA VAL A 64 12.10 -16.33 4.37
C VAL A 64 12.40 -15.47 5.60
N THR A 65 13.44 -15.81 6.35
CA THR A 65 13.85 -15.06 7.54
C THR A 65 14.25 -13.62 7.21
N HIS A 66 15.03 -13.44 6.15
CA HIS A 66 15.47 -12.11 5.73
C HIS A 66 14.31 -11.27 5.18
N VAL A 67 13.42 -11.86 4.37
CA VAL A 67 12.24 -11.16 3.84
C VAL A 67 11.31 -10.74 4.98
N ARG A 68 11.07 -11.63 5.96
CA ARG A 68 10.27 -11.31 7.14
C ARG A 68 10.87 -10.18 7.97
N ALA A 69 12.18 -10.20 8.21
CA ALA A 69 12.89 -9.16 8.93
C ALA A 69 12.85 -7.82 8.19
N TYR A 70 13.07 -7.84 6.87
CA TYR A 70 12.95 -6.64 6.03
C TYR A 70 11.53 -6.07 6.05
N TYR A 71 10.52 -6.92 5.86
CA TYR A 71 9.13 -6.50 5.95
C TYR A 71 8.83 -5.84 7.29
N GLY A 72 9.17 -6.49 8.39
CA GLY A 72 8.90 -5.98 9.74
C GLY A 72 9.57 -4.64 10.03
N SER A 73 10.78 -4.42 9.53
CA SER A 73 11.54 -3.19 9.77
C SER A 73 11.25 -2.07 8.79
N ALA A 74 11.09 -2.39 7.50
CA ALA A 74 10.99 -1.39 6.43
C ALA A 74 9.56 -1.10 5.98
N LEU A 75 8.68 -2.08 6.02
CA LEU A 75 7.30 -1.97 5.49
C LEU A 75 6.24 -2.04 6.59
N GLY A 76 6.44 -2.88 7.59
CA GLY A 76 5.46 -3.13 8.64
C GLY A 76 4.93 -1.86 9.32
N PRO A 77 5.77 -0.88 9.68
CA PRO A 77 5.32 0.38 10.29
C PRO A 77 4.36 1.20 9.41
N TYR A 78 4.42 1.02 8.09
CA TYR A 78 3.64 1.78 7.11
C TYR A 78 2.52 0.97 6.47
N TRP A 79 2.42 -0.34 6.79
CA TRP A 79 1.57 -1.27 6.07
C TRP A 79 0.09 -0.95 6.14
N ASP A 80 -0.40 -0.42 7.26
CA ASP A 80 -1.80 -0.02 7.37
C ASP A 80 -2.14 1.15 6.45
N GLY A 81 -1.24 2.13 6.30
CA GLY A 81 -1.38 3.22 5.34
C GLY A 81 -1.37 2.71 3.89
N VAL A 82 -0.41 1.82 3.56
CA VAL A 82 -0.33 1.17 2.25
C VAL A 82 -1.62 0.43 1.93
N ARG A 83 -2.10 -0.39 2.84
CA ARG A 83 -3.34 -1.15 2.67
C ARG A 83 -4.54 -0.24 2.46
N SER A 84 -4.68 0.80 3.29
CA SER A 84 -5.77 1.77 3.15
C SER A 84 -5.75 2.45 1.79
N HIS A 85 -4.57 2.83 1.30
CA HIS A 85 -4.40 3.44 -0.02
C HIS A 85 -4.80 2.47 -1.15
N LEU A 86 -4.35 1.22 -1.10
CA LEU A 86 -4.70 0.19 -2.07
C LEU A 86 -6.20 -0.12 -2.09
N GLU A 87 -6.86 -0.14 -0.93
CA GLU A 87 -8.32 -0.32 -0.85
C GLU A 87 -9.09 0.87 -1.47
N VAL A 88 -8.59 2.08 -1.31
CA VAL A 88 -9.17 3.27 -1.97
C VAL A 88 -9.02 3.16 -3.50
N ASP A 89 -7.82 2.82 -4.00
CA ASP A 89 -7.63 2.64 -5.45
C ASP A 89 -8.56 1.53 -5.99
N LYS A 90 -8.62 0.39 -5.31
CA LYS A 90 -9.52 -0.71 -5.67
C LYS A 90 -10.99 -0.29 -5.72
N ALA A 91 -11.46 0.52 -4.76
CA ALA A 91 -12.82 1.04 -4.76
C ALA A 91 -13.07 2.00 -5.94
N ILE A 92 -12.11 2.86 -6.27
CA ILE A 92 -12.17 3.74 -7.45
C ILE A 92 -12.25 2.92 -8.73
N ARG A 93 -11.38 1.91 -8.89
CA ARG A 93 -11.37 1.02 -10.06
C ARG A 93 -12.66 0.20 -10.18
N GLY A 94 -13.17 -0.28 -9.05
CA GLY A 94 -14.47 -0.97 -9.01
C GLY A 94 -15.61 -0.10 -9.52
N ARG A 95 -15.63 1.19 -9.17
CA ARG A 95 -16.63 2.15 -9.68
C ARG A 95 -16.44 2.41 -11.17
N VAL A 96 -15.22 2.65 -11.64
CA VAL A 96 -14.92 2.82 -13.07
C VAL A 96 -15.34 1.59 -13.86
N MET A 97 -15.10 0.40 -13.32
CA MET A 97 -15.53 -0.87 -13.93
C MET A 97 -17.06 -0.99 -14.00
N ALA A 98 -17.77 -0.58 -12.96
CA ALA A 98 -19.23 -0.61 -12.91
C ALA A 98 -19.86 0.37 -13.91
N ASP A 99 -19.28 1.56 -14.09
CA ASP A 99 -19.79 2.62 -14.94
C ASP A 99 -19.40 2.43 -16.43
N GLY A 100 -18.15 2.02 -16.69
CA GLY A 100 -17.55 1.97 -18.04
C GLY A 100 -17.12 0.58 -18.50
N GLY A 101 -17.37 -0.47 -17.70
CA GLY A 101 -16.93 -1.82 -17.98
C GLY A 101 -15.39 -1.96 -18.07
N VAL A 102 -14.95 -3.09 -18.61
CA VAL A 102 -13.51 -3.38 -18.84
C VAL A 102 -12.86 -2.30 -19.71
N HIS A 103 -13.57 -1.78 -20.71
CA HIS A 103 -13.04 -0.73 -21.57
C HIS A 103 -12.70 0.54 -20.79
N GLY A 104 -13.61 1.04 -19.97
CA GLY A 104 -13.40 2.21 -19.13
C GLY A 104 -12.27 2.00 -18.12
N LEU A 105 -12.21 0.82 -17.49
CA LEU A 105 -11.17 0.46 -16.55
C LEU A 105 -9.79 0.50 -17.20
N LEU A 106 -9.57 -0.24 -18.28
CA LEU A 106 -8.27 -0.33 -18.95
C LEU A 106 -7.83 1.00 -19.56
N ALA A 107 -8.75 1.80 -20.12
CA ALA A 107 -8.45 3.11 -20.69
C ALA A 107 -8.00 4.14 -19.64
N THR A 108 -8.36 3.95 -18.37
CA THR A 108 -8.06 4.90 -17.28
C THR A 108 -7.04 4.37 -16.26
N LEU A 109 -6.49 3.18 -16.51
CA LEU A 109 -5.64 2.49 -15.53
C LEU A 109 -4.34 3.26 -15.25
N HIS A 110 -3.64 3.69 -16.30
CA HIS A 110 -2.41 4.46 -16.18
C HIS A 110 -2.13 5.24 -17.49
N PRO A 111 -1.50 6.44 -17.47
CA PRO A 111 -1.18 7.21 -18.67
C PRO A 111 -0.29 6.48 -19.70
N ASN A 112 0.57 5.57 -19.23
CA ASN A 112 1.44 4.76 -20.08
C ASN A 112 0.78 3.47 -20.58
N ILE A 113 -0.52 3.28 -20.30
CA ILE A 113 -1.33 2.17 -20.82
C ILE A 113 -2.32 2.76 -21.84
N ARG A 114 -2.35 2.18 -23.03
CA ARG A 114 -3.32 2.55 -24.08
C ARG A 114 -4.15 1.33 -24.41
N TRP A 115 -5.44 1.43 -24.17
CA TRP A 115 -6.38 0.40 -24.55
C TRP A 115 -6.91 0.65 -25.96
N ARG A 116 -6.55 -0.22 -26.88
CA ARG A 116 -7.07 -0.26 -28.26
C ARG A 116 -7.61 -1.65 -28.53
N PRO A 117 -8.88 -1.91 -28.25
CA PRO A 117 -9.42 -3.26 -28.34
C PRO A 117 -9.06 -3.98 -29.63
N PRO A 118 -8.58 -5.20 -29.56
CA PRO A 118 -8.36 -6.06 -28.38
C PRO A 118 -6.96 -5.95 -27.77
N VAL A 119 -6.18 -4.91 -28.09
CA VAL A 119 -4.77 -4.78 -27.71
C VAL A 119 -4.60 -3.79 -26.56
N LEU A 120 -3.85 -4.19 -25.53
CA LEU A 120 -3.39 -3.34 -24.45
C LEU A 120 -1.92 -2.99 -24.68
N GLU A 121 -1.65 -1.75 -25.07
CA GLU A 121 -0.31 -1.25 -25.37
C GLU A 121 0.34 -0.64 -24.12
N PHE A 122 1.60 -0.99 -23.84
CA PHE A 122 2.40 -0.40 -22.80
C PHE A 122 3.40 0.58 -23.42
N VAL A 123 3.29 1.86 -23.06
CA VAL A 123 4.25 2.86 -23.47
C VAL A 123 5.30 3.00 -22.37
N ARG A 124 6.46 2.38 -22.57
CA ARG A 124 7.56 2.53 -21.62
C ARG A 124 8.35 3.79 -21.96
N PRO A 125 8.51 4.74 -21.03
CA PRO A 125 9.41 5.86 -21.26
C PRO A 125 10.85 5.35 -21.37
N ALA A 126 11.56 5.79 -22.41
CA ALA A 126 12.98 5.45 -22.59
C ALA A 126 13.77 6.05 -21.41
N ALA A 127 14.33 5.19 -20.55
CA ALA A 127 15.25 5.65 -19.52
C ALA A 127 16.64 5.86 -20.15
N PRO A 128 17.36 6.93 -19.79
CA PRO A 128 18.73 7.15 -20.27
C PRO A 128 19.61 5.95 -19.92
N GLY A 129 20.19 5.31 -20.94
CA GLY A 129 21.09 4.15 -20.77
C GLY A 129 20.41 2.79 -20.68
N SER A 130 19.09 2.69 -20.79
CA SER A 130 18.41 1.41 -20.95
C SER A 130 18.63 0.87 -22.37
N ARG A 131 18.82 -0.46 -22.49
CA ARG A 131 18.76 -1.12 -23.79
C ARG A 131 17.40 -0.85 -24.44
N PRO A 132 17.35 -0.68 -25.78
CA PRO A 132 16.07 -0.62 -26.46
C PRO A 132 15.27 -1.87 -26.09
N ASP A 133 14.08 -1.64 -25.56
CA ASP A 133 13.14 -2.72 -25.28
C ASP A 133 12.77 -3.37 -26.62
N VAL A 134 12.84 -4.67 -26.69
CA VAL A 134 12.29 -5.39 -27.82
C VAL A 134 10.79 -5.39 -27.63
N ASP A 135 10.04 -4.93 -28.64
CA ASP A 135 8.59 -5.03 -28.62
C ASP A 135 8.20 -6.50 -28.46
N HIS A 136 7.51 -6.81 -27.38
CA HIS A 136 7.03 -8.14 -27.07
C HIS A 136 5.51 -8.14 -27.11
N ASP A 137 4.97 -8.94 -28.02
CA ASP A 137 3.54 -9.24 -28.04
C ASP A 137 3.25 -10.43 -27.12
N VAL A 138 2.42 -10.21 -26.10
CA VAL A 138 1.94 -11.27 -25.21
C VAL A 138 0.50 -11.57 -25.58
N HIS A 139 0.23 -12.81 -25.97
CA HIS A 139 -1.13 -13.28 -26.28
C HIS A 139 -1.73 -13.93 -25.04
N LEU A 140 -2.92 -13.48 -24.66
CA LEU A 140 -3.61 -14.06 -23.49
C LEU A 140 -4.19 -15.44 -23.78
N ASP A 141 -4.58 -15.72 -25.03
CA ASP A 141 -5.10 -17.02 -25.49
C ASP A 141 -6.22 -17.60 -24.60
N GLY A 142 -7.08 -16.72 -24.10
CA GLY A 142 -8.17 -17.07 -23.19
C GLY A 142 -7.77 -17.08 -21.70
N ARG A 143 -6.53 -16.82 -21.35
CA ARG A 143 -6.07 -16.67 -19.96
C ARG A 143 -6.61 -15.38 -19.34
N SER A 144 -6.76 -15.39 -18.05
CA SER A 144 -7.19 -14.22 -17.29
C SER A 144 -6.06 -13.20 -17.14
N LEU A 145 -6.41 -11.92 -17.13
CA LEU A 145 -5.51 -10.84 -16.73
C LEU A 145 -5.90 -10.35 -15.33
N ILE A 146 -5.00 -10.51 -14.38
CA ILE A 146 -5.19 -10.02 -13.01
C ILE A 146 -4.54 -8.64 -12.88
N LEU A 147 -5.30 -7.65 -12.41
CA LEU A 147 -4.83 -6.30 -12.16
C LEU A 147 -4.35 -6.18 -10.71
N VAL A 148 -3.09 -5.84 -10.51
CA VAL A 148 -2.45 -5.75 -9.19
C VAL A 148 -2.03 -4.30 -8.92
N PRO A 149 -2.71 -3.58 -8.03
CA PRO A 149 -2.27 -2.25 -7.62
C PRO A 149 -1.00 -2.34 -6.76
N SER A 150 -0.04 -1.48 -7.03
CA SER A 150 1.22 -1.45 -6.28
C SER A 150 1.64 -0.02 -5.95
N VAL A 151 2.10 0.19 -4.72
CA VAL A 151 2.74 1.44 -4.28
C VAL A 151 4.25 1.43 -4.52
N PHE A 152 4.81 0.30 -4.98
CA PHE A 152 6.25 0.11 -5.14
C PHE A 152 6.73 0.24 -6.58
N CYS A 153 5.84 0.36 -7.54
CA CYS A 153 6.20 0.56 -8.94
C CYS A 153 5.82 1.98 -9.40
N SER A 154 6.65 2.55 -10.25
CA SER A 154 6.41 3.86 -10.89
C SER A 154 5.83 3.73 -12.31
N HIS A 155 5.87 2.54 -12.88
CA HIS A 155 5.39 2.24 -14.22
C HIS A 155 4.66 0.90 -14.22
N PRO A 156 3.67 0.74 -15.10
CA PRO A 156 3.00 -0.56 -15.27
C PRO A 156 4.00 -1.62 -15.73
N MET A 157 3.82 -2.83 -15.20
CA MET A 157 4.64 -3.98 -15.52
C MET A 157 3.73 -5.19 -15.77
N LEU A 158 3.93 -5.87 -16.90
CA LEU A 158 3.29 -7.13 -17.18
C LEU A 158 4.21 -8.26 -16.74
N CYS A 159 3.72 -9.11 -15.85
CA CYS A 159 4.39 -10.32 -15.44
C CYS A 159 3.66 -11.50 -16.08
N TYR A 160 4.36 -12.26 -16.89
CA TYR A 160 3.83 -13.42 -17.59
C TYR A 160 4.74 -14.63 -17.36
N SER A 161 4.12 -15.79 -17.18
CA SER A 161 4.88 -17.03 -17.07
C SER A 161 5.19 -17.56 -18.47
N THR A 162 6.46 -17.80 -18.75
CA THR A 162 6.90 -18.51 -19.97
C THR A 162 6.90 -20.01 -19.79
N ALA A 163 6.71 -20.48 -18.57
CA ALA A 163 6.87 -21.88 -18.18
C ALA A 163 5.54 -22.62 -17.97
N ASP A 164 4.45 -21.89 -17.77
CA ASP A 164 3.12 -22.46 -17.50
C ASP A 164 2.03 -21.60 -18.15
N ASP A 165 1.52 -22.06 -19.29
CA ASP A 165 0.48 -21.38 -20.06
C ASP A 165 -0.91 -21.46 -19.41
N THR A 166 -1.04 -22.08 -18.26
CA THR A 166 -2.31 -22.16 -17.51
C THR A 166 -2.47 -21.05 -16.48
N LEU A 167 -1.38 -20.39 -16.11
CA LEU A 167 -1.40 -19.31 -15.13
C LEU A 167 -1.96 -18.01 -15.71
N PRO A 168 -2.66 -17.21 -14.90
CA PRO A 168 -3.11 -15.89 -15.32
C PRO A 168 -1.93 -14.95 -15.51
N GLU A 169 -2.08 -14.00 -16.43
CA GLU A 169 -1.13 -12.89 -16.57
C GLU A 169 -1.38 -11.83 -15.49
N LEU A 170 -0.32 -11.26 -14.95
CA LEU A 170 -0.41 -10.23 -13.92
C LEU A 170 -0.03 -8.86 -14.50
N LEU A 171 -0.92 -7.91 -14.43
CA LEU A 171 -0.62 -6.52 -14.73
C LEU A 171 -0.48 -5.76 -13.41
N ILE A 172 0.75 -5.51 -13.02
CA ILE A 172 1.07 -4.67 -11.87
C ILE A 172 1.04 -3.20 -12.35
N TYR A 173 0.26 -2.37 -11.68
CA TYR A 173 0.15 -0.95 -12.03
C TYR A 173 0.34 -0.05 -10.82
N PRO A 174 0.89 1.18 -11.01
CA PRO A 174 1.08 2.12 -9.93
C PRO A 174 -0.27 2.56 -9.34
N ALA A 175 -0.48 2.31 -8.05
CA ALA A 175 -1.60 2.86 -7.30
C ALA A 175 -1.35 4.31 -6.85
N LEU A 176 -0.07 4.71 -6.72
CA LEU A 176 0.35 6.09 -6.47
C LEU A 176 0.40 6.85 -7.80
N ARG A 177 -0.33 7.97 -7.88
CA ARG A 177 -0.37 8.79 -9.10
C ARG A 177 0.60 9.95 -9.06
N GLU A 178 0.95 10.42 -7.87
CA GLU A 178 1.80 11.59 -7.65
C GLU A 178 2.84 11.32 -6.54
N PHE A 179 3.94 12.07 -6.59
CA PHE A 179 5.00 11.97 -5.57
C PHE A 179 4.50 12.35 -4.17
N ASP A 180 3.51 13.24 -4.09
CA ASP A 180 2.90 13.65 -2.83
C ASP A 180 2.12 12.51 -2.16
N ASP A 181 1.51 11.60 -2.94
CA ASP A 181 0.89 10.38 -2.41
C ASP A 181 1.94 9.48 -1.74
N ALA A 182 3.11 9.35 -2.37
CA ALA A 182 4.22 8.59 -1.81
C ALA A 182 4.75 9.21 -0.50
N LEU A 183 4.89 10.53 -0.44
CA LEU A 183 5.28 11.23 0.79
C LEU A 183 4.26 11.05 1.91
N GLY A 184 2.97 10.98 1.58
CA GLY A 184 1.90 10.70 2.54
C GLY A 184 2.01 9.30 3.15
N LEU A 185 2.43 8.29 2.38
CA LEU A 185 2.59 6.91 2.85
C LEU A 185 3.87 6.69 3.66
N TRP A 186 4.99 7.29 3.21
CA TRP A 186 6.32 7.04 3.79
C TRP A 186 6.80 8.16 4.72
N GLY A 187 6.19 9.34 4.65
CA GLY A 187 6.48 10.45 5.54
C GLY A 187 5.76 10.29 6.88
N ASN A 188 6.34 10.81 7.96
CA ASN A 188 5.76 10.82 9.31
C ASN A 188 4.49 11.72 9.41
N GLY A 189 3.51 11.55 8.55
CA GLY A 189 2.22 12.26 8.64
C GLY A 189 2.27 13.78 8.34
N SER A 190 3.43 14.33 7.94
CA SER A 190 3.56 15.78 7.73
C SER A 190 2.84 16.28 6.47
N ALA A 191 2.88 15.53 5.38
CA ALA A 191 2.22 15.89 4.14
C ALA A 191 0.68 15.79 4.26
N GLY A 192 0.18 14.71 4.84
CA GLY A 192 -1.24 14.54 5.15
C GLY A 192 -1.75 15.63 6.10
N ARG A 193 -0.95 16.01 7.09
CA ARG A 193 -1.26 17.13 8.00
C ARG A 193 -1.35 18.47 7.27
N LEU A 194 -0.42 18.77 6.35
CA LEU A 194 -0.44 19.99 5.56
C LEU A 194 -1.65 20.04 4.62
N ALA A 195 -1.97 18.93 3.95
CA ALA A 195 -3.16 18.80 3.11
C ALA A 195 -4.45 18.97 3.93
N LEU A 196 -4.52 18.37 5.11
CA LEU A 196 -5.64 18.53 6.03
C LEU A 196 -5.77 19.99 6.52
N GLN A 197 -4.64 20.64 6.80
CA GLN A 197 -4.63 22.07 7.17
C GLN A 197 -5.07 22.96 6.02
N ALA A 198 -4.71 22.65 4.79
CA ALA A 198 -5.18 23.35 3.61
C ALA A 198 -6.69 23.18 3.39
N LEU A 199 -7.22 21.99 3.63
CA LEU A 199 -8.64 21.66 3.46
C LEU A 199 -9.52 22.28 4.56
N LEU A 200 -9.18 22.06 5.83
CA LEU A 200 -9.97 22.46 6.98
C LEU A 200 -9.62 23.85 7.53
N GLY A 201 -8.45 24.36 7.18
CA GLY A 201 -7.78 25.45 7.84
C GLY A 201 -7.01 24.97 9.07
N ARG A 202 -5.85 25.60 9.33
CA ARG A 202 -4.88 25.18 10.34
C ARG A 202 -5.51 24.91 11.72
N THR A 203 -6.34 25.82 12.23
CA THR A 203 -6.92 25.71 13.58
C THR A 203 -7.91 24.57 13.69
N ARG A 204 -8.72 24.30 12.64
CA ARG A 204 -9.68 23.17 12.65
C ARG A 204 -8.97 21.83 12.52
N ALA A 205 -7.90 21.75 11.72
CA ALA A 205 -7.07 20.55 11.64
C ALA A 205 -6.45 20.24 13.01
N LEU A 206 -5.87 21.23 13.69
CA LEU A 206 -5.33 21.08 15.04
C LEU A 206 -6.43 20.68 16.05
N ALA A 207 -7.64 21.23 15.91
CA ALA A 207 -8.76 20.88 16.78
C ALA A 207 -9.19 19.42 16.57
N LEU A 208 -9.20 18.93 15.34
CA LEU A 208 -9.51 17.53 15.05
C LEU A 208 -8.42 16.60 15.63
N GLU A 209 -7.14 16.92 15.42
CA GLU A 209 -6.01 16.18 16.00
C GLU A 209 -6.09 16.13 17.54
N ALA A 210 -6.40 17.25 18.17
CA ALA A 210 -6.50 17.35 19.64
C ALA A 210 -7.63 16.50 20.26
N THR A 211 -8.63 16.07 19.45
CA THR A 211 -9.74 15.20 19.90
C THR A 211 -9.47 13.71 19.71
N ILE A 212 -8.30 13.30 19.25
CA ILE A 212 -7.86 11.88 19.27
C ILE A 212 -7.96 11.37 20.70
N ASP A 213 -7.38 12.09 21.64
CA ASP A 213 -7.60 11.86 23.07
C ASP A 213 -8.81 12.69 23.52
N PRO A 214 -9.87 12.06 24.03
CA PRO A 214 -11.07 12.76 24.46
C PRO A 214 -10.74 13.93 25.39
N CYS A 215 -11.30 15.11 25.11
CA CYS A 215 -10.98 16.33 25.85
C CYS A 215 -12.22 17.23 26.05
N THR A 216 -12.19 18.04 27.09
CA THR A 216 -13.20 19.07 27.31
C THR A 216 -12.95 20.28 26.40
N THR A 217 -13.98 21.15 26.25
CA THR A 217 -13.84 22.40 25.46
C THR A 217 -12.70 23.29 25.99
N GLY A 218 -12.51 23.34 27.32
CA GLY A 218 -11.43 24.10 27.93
C GLY A 218 -10.05 23.49 27.67
N GLU A 219 -9.94 22.18 27.69
CA GLU A 219 -8.71 21.47 27.31
C GLU A 219 -8.39 21.61 25.83
N LEU A 220 -9.42 21.49 24.97
CA LEU A 220 -9.28 21.72 23.54
C LEU A 220 -8.73 23.12 23.28
N ALA A 221 -9.30 24.15 23.90
CA ALA A 221 -8.83 25.52 23.77
C ALA A 221 -7.34 25.68 24.13
N ARG A 222 -6.91 25.06 25.24
CA ARG A 222 -5.51 25.08 25.67
C ARG A 222 -4.59 24.33 24.69
N ARG A 223 -4.99 23.14 24.24
CA ARG A 223 -4.21 22.30 23.31
C ARG A 223 -3.92 23.01 21.99
N ILE A 224 -4.93 23.76 21.47
CA ILE A 224 -4.79 24.45 20.18
C ILE A 224 -4.46 25.94 20.27
N GLY A 225 -4.30 26.48 21.49
CA GLY A 225 -3.86 27.86 21.74
C GLY A 225 -4.89 28.92 21.34
N VAL A 226 -6.20 28.68 21.57
CA VAL A 226 -7.29 29.62 21.25
C VAL A 226 -8.22 29.87 22.46
N SER A 227 -9.15 30.81 22.33
CA SER A 227 -10.17 31.05 23.36
C SER A 227 -11.14 29.84 23.42
N ALA A 228 -11.79 29.64 24.59
CA ALA A 228 -12.83 28.63 24.76
C ALA A 228 -14.01 28.82 23.79
N ALA A 229 -14.37 30.06 23.47
CA ALA A 229 -15.41 30.37 22.50
C ALA A 229 -15.02 29.91 21.10
N THR A 230 -13.76 30.17 20.68
CA THR A 230 -13.23 29.75 19.40
C THR A 230 -13.13 28.22 19.32
N ALA A 231 -12.68 27.55 20.39
CA ALA A 231 -12.62 26.08 20.45
C ALA A 231 -14.01 25.46 20.36
N SER A 232 -15.01 26.05 21.05
CA SER A 232 -16.42 25.63 20.97
C SER A 232 -16.99 25.77 19.54
N HIS A 233 -16.65 26.85 18.85
CA HIS A 233 -17.05 27.05 17.45
C HIS A 233 -16.42 25.97 16.54
N HIS A 234 -15.14 25.72 16.65
CA HIS A 234 -14.47 24.68 15.85
C HIS A 234 -15.01 23.28 16.14
N ALA A 235 -15.24 22.95 17.42
CA ALA A 235 -15.86 21.69 17.81
C ALA A 235 -17.29 21.55 17.25
N SER A 236 -18.07 22.63 17.19
CA SER A 236 -19.40 22.61 16.57
C SER A 236 -19.36 22.31 15.09
N VAL A 237 -18.43 22.94 14.34
CA VAL A 237 -18.24 22.69 12.89
C VAL A 237 -17.78 21.24 12.64
N LEU A 238 -16.80 20.75 13.38
CA LEU A 238 -16.31 19.38 13.26
C LEU A 238 -17.39 18.34 13.60
N ARG A 239 -18.24 18.62 14.59
CA ARG A 239 -19.38 17.78 14.93
C ARG A 239 -20.43 17.77 13.83
N GLN A 240 -20.76 18.93 13.24
CA GLN A 240 -21.70 19.01 12.11
C GLN A 240 -21.17 18.22 10.90
N ALA A 241 -19.84 18.22 10.68
CA ALA A 241 -19.17 17.40 9.67
C ALA A 241 -19.04 15.91 10.06
N ARG A 242 -19.54 15.51 11.24
CA ARG A 242 -19.44 14.15 11.80
C ARG A 242 -17.99 13.66 12.02
N LEU A 243 -17.05 14.58 12.12
CA LEU A 243 -15.64 14.24 12.37
C LEU A 243 -15.33 14.03 13.85
N ILE A 244 -16.13 14.63 14.74
CA ILE A 244 -16.06 14.40 16.19
C ILE A 244 -17.44 14.12 16.77
N ASN A 245 -17.44 13.38 17.89
CA ASN A 245 -18.59 13.23 18.78
C ASN A 245 -18.48 14.20 19.94
N THR A 246 -19.64 14.59 20.48
CA THR A 246 -19.72 15.43 21.67
C THR A 246 -20.69 14.79 22.66
N ARG A 247 -20.21 14.49 23.86
CA ARG A 247 -21.03 13.93 24.95
C ARG A 247 -21.01 14.86 26.16
N ARG A 248 -22.14 14.96 26.85
CA ARG A 248 -22.20 15.66 28.11
C ARG A 248 -21.73 14.72 29.23
N ASN A 249 -20.77 15.18 30.01
CA ASN A 249 -20.25 14.45 31.17
C ASN A 249 -20.35 15.36 32.40
N GLY A 250 -21.46 15.26 33.15
CA GLY A 250 -21.78 16.17 34.24
C GLY A 250 -21.98 17.62 33.75
N SER A 251 -21.23 18.55 34.32
CA SER A 251 -21.18 19.95 33.91
C SER A 251 -20.28 20.25 32.73
N ALA A 252 -19.44 19.28 32.28
CA ALA A 252 -18.50 19.43 31.19
C ALA A 252 -19.03 18.79 29.89
N VAL A 253 -18.52 19.26 28.78
CA VAL A 253 -18.74 18.69 27.43
C VAL A 253 -17.45 18.05 26.97
N LEU A 254 -17.51 16.76 26.65
CA LEU A 254 -16.35 15.98 26.18
C LEU A 254 -16.46 15.79 24.66
N HIS A 255 -15.39 16.11 23.97
CA HIS A 255 -15.20 15.91 22.53
C HIS A 255 -14.28 14.73 22.27
N SER A 256 -14.63 13.88 21.32
CA SER A 256 -13.81 12.73 20.89
C SER A 256 -13.91 12.56 19.38
N ILE A 257 -12.82 12.12 18.75
CA ILE A 257 -12.80 11.84 17.32
C ILE A 257 -13.76 10.70 16.96
N THR A 258 -14.36 10.76 15.78
CA THR A 258 -15.13 9.65 15.19
C THR A 258 -14.23 8.77 14.35
N ALA A 259 -14.72 7.59 13.91
CA ALA A 259 -14.01 6.76 12.93
C ALA A 259 -13.74 7.54 11.64
N GLN A 260 -14.68 8.36 11.16
CA GLN A 260 -14.50 9.22 9.99
C GLN A 260 -13.43 10.30 10.23
N GLY A 261 -13.42 10.93 11.40
CA GLY A 261 -12.41 11.91 11.76
C GLY A 261 -11.01 11.27 11.86
N ALA A 262 -10.92 10.06 12.42
CA ALA A 262 -9.67 9.32 12.52
C ALA A 262 -9.13 8.90 11.14
N MET A 263 -10.00 8.45 10.25
CA MET A 263 -9.63 8.15 8.85
C MET A 263 -9.13 9.40 8.11
N LEU A 264 -9.74 10.56 8.37
CA LEU A 264 -9.31 11.82 7.75
C LEU A 264 -7.96 12.31 8.27
N LEU A 265 -7.61 11.99 9.51
CA LEU A 265 -6.31 12.32 10.10
C LEU A 265 -5.19 11.35 9.68
N ASP A 266 -5.54 10.19 9.10
CA ASP A 266 -4.60 9.09 8.86
C ASP A 266 -3.75 8.80 10.12
N ALA A 267 -4.43 8.82 11.26
CA ALA A 267 -3.78 8.57 12.54
C ALA A 267 -3.41 7.10 12.65
N PRO A 268 -2.12 6.74 12.77
CA PRO A 268 -1.73 5.37 13.03
C PRO A 268 -2.42 4.92 14.32
N ARG A 269 -3.24 3.87 14.24
CA ARG A 269 -3.77 3.21 15.43
C ARG A 269 -2.58 2.66 16.20
N GLN A 270 -2.16 3.35 17.25
CA GLN A 270 -1.30 2.77 18.25
C GLN A 270 -2.12 1.65 18.93
N SER A 271 -1.92 0.42 18.45
CA SER A 271 -2.20 -0.77 19.23
C SER A 271 -1.19 -0.77 20.37
N GLY A 272 -1.54 -0.17 21.50
CA GLY A 272 -0.78 -0.27 22.72
C GLY A 272 -0.64 -1.76 23.07
N PRO A 273 0.54 -2.19 23.55
CA PRO A 273 0.70 -3.57 24.01
C PRO A 273 -0.32 -3.84 25.13
N PRO A 274 -0.90 -5.06 25.18
CA PRO A 274 -1.79 -5.42 26.26
C PRO A 274 -1.01 -5.28 27.57
N ASN A 275 -1.59 -4.52 28.49
CA ASN A 275 -1.07 -4.27 29.82
C ASN A 275 -0.79 -5.61 30.52
N ALA A 276 0.45 -6.08 30.48
CA ALA A 276 0.89 -7.24 31.23
C ALA A 276 0.90 -6.85 32.69
N LEU A 277 -0.11 -7.32 33.38
CA LEU A 277 -0.32 -7.38 34.81
C LEU A 277 0.97 -7.33 35.64
N ARG A 278 1.09 -6.26 36.41
CA ARG A 278 1.84 -6.29 37.65
C ARG A 278 1.04 -7.17 38.62
N SER A 279 1.57 -8.29 38.96
CA SER A 279 1.24 -9.01 40.20
C SER A 279 2.52 -9.44 40.88
N ALA A 280 2.66 -8.86 42.07
CA ALA A 280 3.37 -9.28 43.26
C ALA A 280 4.73 -9.94 43.12
#